data_af08530c9a8b2dbf8a4c1a9eea4c80b0
#
_entry.id   af08530c9a8b2dbf8a4c1a9eea4c80b0
#
_cell.length_a   1.000
_cell.length_b   1.000
_cell.length_c   1.000
_cell.angle_alpha   90.00
_cell.angle_beta   90.00
_cell.angle_gamma   90.00
#
_symmetry.space_group_name_H-M   'P 1'
#
loop_
_entity.id
_entity.type
_entity.pdbx_description
1 polymer ?
#
loop_
_entity_poly.entity_id
_entity_poly.type
_entity_poly.pdbx_seq_one_letter_code
_entity_poly.pdbx_strand_id
1 'polypeptide(L)'
;MKRRLFLMAAAALTLPSLALAHGPTRQKITVTAEVAADPAEVWAAIGNFQDMSWHPAVHSTTGEGDNAIDATRQLVLGAEGGPTIDEVLYKYSTEKMSYSYRITEVKVEVLPVTNYSSHLTVKPRDGGGSLVEWRGAFYRGYPNNDPPEELNDAAAIAAVTGVYQAGLDALVERFGAPGS
;
A
#
# COMPACT_ATOMS: atom_id res chain seq x y z
N MET A 1 12.57 45.12 -69.81
CA MET A 1 11.75 44.07 -69.13
C MET A 1 12.50 43.53 -67.97
N LYS A 2 12.18 43.92 -66.71
CA LYS A 2 12.82 43.44 -65.48
C LYS A 2 11.86 42.50 -64.76
N ARG A 3 12.15 41.18 -64.80
CA ARG A 3 11.41 40.14 -63.99
C ARG A 3 11.84 40.23 -62.58
N ARG A 4 10.93 40.58 -61.66
CA ARG A 4 11.13 40.48 -60.19
C ARG A 4 10.70 39.09 -59.78
N LEU A 5 11.66 38.28 -59.31
CA LEU A 5 11.43 37.02 -58.59
C LEU A 5 11.01 37.34 -57.14
N PHE A 6 9.79 36.95 -56.74
CA PHE A 6 9.37 36.93 -55.34
C PHE A 6 9.76 35.58 -54.75
N LEU A 7 10.72 35.60 -53.83
CA LEU A 7 11.00 34.46 -52.93
C LEU A 7 9.96 34.50 -51.80
N MET A 8 9.05 33.53 -51.80
CA MET A 8 8.22 33.25 -50.62
C MET A 8 9.01 32.39 -49.64
N ALA A 9 9.42 32.97 -48.50
CA ALA A 9 9.96 32.24 -47.38
C ALA A 9 8.81 31.61 -46.59
N ALA A 10 8.69 30.27 -46.64
CA ALA A 10 7.78 29.52 -45.79
C ALA A 10 8.38 29.42 -44.40
N ALA A 11 7.85 30.16 -43.43
CA ALA A 11 8.18 30.03 -42.04
C ALA A 11 7.48 28.76 -41.49
N ALA A 12 8.26 27.69 -41.26
CA ALA A 12 7.77 26.51 -40.55
C ALA A 12 7.58 26.85 -39.06
N LEU A 13 6.34 27.00 -38.62
CA LEU A 13 6.01 27.09 -37.20
C LEU A 13 6.25 25.70 -36.54
N THR A 14 7.38 25.55 -35.87
CA THR A 14 7.56 24.43 -34.96
C THR A 14 6.77 24.71 -33.66
N LEU A 15 5.60 24.07 -33.52
CA LEU A 15 4.88 24.09 -32.26
C LEU A 15 5.68 23.28 -31.24
N PRO A 16 6.02 23.84 -30.06
CA PRO A 16 6.63 23.05 -29.00
C PRO A 16 5.60 22.01 -28.57
N SER A 17 5.95 20.72 -28.69
CA SER A 17 5.21 19.66 -28.04
C SER A 17 5.33 19.87 -26.54
N LEU A 18 4.21 20.15 -25.87
CA LEU A 18 4.12 20.14 -24.43
C LEU A 18 4.36 18.69 -23.97
N ALA A 19 5.58 18.38 -23.63
CA ALA A 19 5.90 17.15 -22.90
C ALA A 19 5.20 17.26 -21.55
N LEU A 20 4.06 16.61 -21.39
CA LEU A 20 3.42 16.44 -20.10
C LEU A 20 4.31 15.50 -19.28
N ALA A 21 5.11 16.09 -18.43
CA ALA A 21 5.92 15.34 -17.45
C ALA A 21 4.95 14.75 -16.40
N HIS A 22 4.42 13.57 -16.67
CA HIS A 22 3.60 12.83 -15.71
C HIS A 22 4.50 12.11 -14.71
N GLY A 23 4.87 12.78 -13.62
CA GLY A 23 5.45 12.14 -12.45
C GLY A 23 4.49 11.08 -11.87
N PRO A 24 4.95 10.24 -10.93
CA PRO A 24 4.11 9.22 -10.31
C PRO A 24 2.91 9.86 -9.63
N THR A 25 1.72 9.27 -9.82
CA THR A 25 0.50 9.68 -9.14
C THR A 25 0.35 8.90 -7.84
N ARG A 26 -0.08 9.59 -6.75
CA ARG A 26 -0.35 8.92 -5.49
C ARG A 26 -1.55 8.00 -5.61
N GLN A 27 -1.31 6.70 -5.52
CA GLN A 27 -2.33 5.67 -5.53
C GLN A 27 -2.97 5.55 -4.16
N LYS A 28 -4.25 5.18 -4.12
CA LYS A 28 -5.00 4.86 -2.90
C LYS A 28 -5.80 3.60 -3.14
N ILE A 29 -5.68 2.65 -2.24
CA ILE A 29 -6.47 1.43 -2.27
C ILE A 29 -7.18 1.22 -0.94
N THR A 30 -8.27 0.47 -0.98
CA THR A 30 -8.98 -0.03 0.20
C THR A 30 -9.38 -1.46 -0.10
N VAL A 31 -9.03 -2.37 0.80
CA VAL A 31 -9.48 -3.76 0.78
C VAL A 31 -10.22 -4.02 2.08
N THR A 32 -11.32 -4.73 2.02
CA THR A 32 -12.15 -5.03 3.19
C THR A 32 -12.46 -6.51 3.26
N ALA A 33 -12.62 -7.02 4.47
CA ALA A 33 -13.18 -8.35 4.71
C ALA A 33 -14.18 -8.30 5.85
N GLU A 34 -15.22 -9.11 5.75
CA GLU A 34 -16.19 -9.33 6.81
C GLU A 34 -15.90 -10.67 7.49
N VAL A 35 -15.90 -10.68 8.81
CA VAL A 35 -15.67 -11.89 9.63
C VAL A 35 -16.77 -12.06 10.67
N ALA A 36 -17.03 -13.30 11.08
CA ALA A 36 -18.08 -13.62 12.02
C ALA A 36 -17.77 -13.20 13.47
N ALA A 37 -16.49 -13.13 13.84
CA ALA A 37 -16.04 -12.78 15.19
C ALA A 37 -16.32 -11.31 15.54
N ASP A 38 -16.51 -11.05 16.82
CA ASP A 38 -16.72 -9.70 17.36
C ASP A 38 -15.49 -8.79 17.18
N PRO A 39 -15.67 -7.45 17.06
CA PRO A 39 -14.55 -6.52 16.83
C PRO A 39 -13.45 -6.60 17.88
N ALA A 40 -13.80 -6.84 19.15
CA ALA A 40 -12.80 -6.97 20.21
C ALA A 40 -11.94 -8.23 20.04
N GLU A 41 -12.52 -9.33 19.60
CA GLU A 41 -11.80 -10.56 19.33
C GLU A 41 -10.86 -10.44 18.14
N VAL A 42 -11.34 -9.85 17.04
CA VAL A 42 -10.50 -9.57 15.86
C VAL A 42 -9.38 -8.60 16.22
N TRP A 43 -9.68 -7.53 16.96
CA TRP A 43 -8.69 -6.56 17.38
C TRP A 43 -7.62 -7.16 18.30
N ALA A 44 -8.00 -8.08 19.21
CA ALA A 44 -7.04 -8.79 20.02
C ALA A 44 -6.03 -9.61 19.21
N ALA A 45 -6.41 -10.06 18.01
CA ALA A 45 -5.54 -10.83 17.13
C ALA A 45 -4.62 -9.97 16.26
N ILE A 46 -5.08 -8.77 15.82
CA ILE A 46 -4.36 -7.97 14.83
C ILE A 46 -3.94 -6.58 15.32
N GLY A 47 -4.39 -6.17 16.50
CA GLY A 47 -4.17 -4.82 17.04
C GLY A 47 -2.79 -4.59 17.63
N ASN A 48 -1.99 -5.62 17.84
CA ASN A 48 -0.60 -5.47 18.26
C ASN A 48 0.28 -5.14 17.06
N PHE A 49 0.82 -3.91 17.02
CA PHE A 49 1.66 -3.46 15.91
C PHE A 49 2.90 -4.33 15.72
N GLN A 50 3.44 -4.89 16.80
CA GLN A 50 4.64 -5.74 16.76
C GLN A 50 4.34 -7.21 16.43
N ASP A 51 3.09 -7.57 16.18
CA ASP A 51 2.71 -8.95 15.83
C ASP A 51 2.01 -8.99 14.46
N MET A 52 2.70 -9.54 13.47
CA MET A 52 2.14 -9.82 12.13
C MET A 52 2.04 -11.33 11.87
N SER A 53 2.08 -12.17 12.91
CA SER A 53 1.98 -13.63 12.78
C SER A 53 0.65 -14.11 12.16
N TRP A 54 -0.36 -13.24 12.18
CA TRP A 54 -1.64 -13.48 11.55
C TRP A 54 -1.60 -13.34 10.01
N HIS A 55 -0.53 -12.75 9.44
CA HIS A 55 -0.40 -12.51 8.00
C HIS A 55 0.46 -13.60 7.34
N PRO A 56 -0.06 -14.37 6.37
CA PRO A 56 0.61 -15.56 5.83
C PRO A 56 1.93 -15.28 5.11
N ALA A 57 2.13 -14.08 4.60
CA ALA A 57 3.39 -13.71 3.94
C ALA A 57 4.51 -13.34 4.93
N VAL A 58 4.22 -13.17 6.22
CA VAL A 58 5.19 -12.76 7.23
C VAL A 58 5.72 -13.97 7.98
N HIS A 59 7.02 -14.21 7.87
CA HIS A 59 7.70 -15.28 8.60
C HIS A 59 7.94 -14.90 10.06
N SER A 60 8.43 -13.69 10.31
CA SER A 60 8.68 -13.18 11.66
C SER A 60 8.58 -11.65 11.70
N THR A 61 8.33 -11.16 12.92
CA THR A 61 8.28 -9.72 13.23
C THR A 61 9.20 -9.46 14.42
N THR A 62 10.03 -8.43 14.31
CA THR A 62 10.84 -7.89 15.42
C THR A 62 10.67 -6.38 15.46
N GLY A 63 10.81 -5.78 16.63
CA GLY A 63 10.69 -4.32 16.74
C GLY A 63 10.74 -3.82 18.17
N GLU A 64 10.55 -2.53 18.34
CA GLU A 64 10.61 -1.84 19.63
C GLU A 64 9.46 -0.87 19.80
N GLY A 65 9.06 -0.61 21.04
CA GLY A 65 8.09 0.43 21.40
C GLY A 65 6.64 -0.03 21.44
N ASP A 66 6.36 -1.33 21.29
CA ASP A 66 5.02 -1.91 21.37
C ASP A 66 3.99 -1.18 20.46
N ASN A 67 2.95 -0.61 21.04
CA ASN A 67 1.92 0.17 20.35
C ASN A 67 2.05 1.69 20.57
N ALA A 68 3.20 2.17 21.04
CA ALA A 68 3.45 3.59 21.18
C ALA A 68 3.67 4.28 19.82
N ILE A 69 3.42 5.57 19.76
CA ILE A 69 3.80 6.35 18.58
C ILE A 69 5.32 6.29 18.41
N ASP A 70 5.76 6.19 17.15
CA ASP A 70 7.15 5.97 16.73
C ASP A 70 7.70 4.55 17.06
N ALA A 71 6.87 3.63 17.55
CA ALA A 71 7.24 2.21 17.60
C ALA A 71 7.63 1.71 16.20
N THR A 72 8.68 0.91 16.15
CA THR A 72 9.21 0.33 14.90
C THR A 72 8.93 -1.16 14.83
N ARG A 73 8.81 -1.70 13.62
CA ARG A 73 8.87 -3.13 13.38
C ARG A 73 9.59 -3.44 12.07
N GLN A 74 10.27 -4.58 12.05
CA GLN A 74 10.80 -5.19 10.84
C GLN A 74 10.07 -6.50 10.59
N LEU A 75 9.55 -6.65 9.39
CA LEU A 75 8.93 -7.88 8.90
C LEU A 75 9.96 -8.65 8.07
N VAL A 76 10.10 -9.94 8.32
CA VAL A 76 10.82 -10.88 7.45
C VAL A 76 9.78 -11.65 6.66
N LEU A 77 9.88 -11.65 5.34
CA LEU A 77 8.87 -12.23 4.45
C LEU A 77 9.25 -13.65 4.01
N GLY A 78 8.24 -14.50 3.88
CA GLY A 78 8.32 -15.84 3.31
C GLY A 78 9.02 -16.87 4.20
N ALA A 79 10.33 -16.73 4.47
CA ALA A 79 11.12 -17.68 5.24
C ALA A 79 12.21 -16.97 6.04
N GLU A 80 12.89 -17.71 6.92
CA GLU A 80 14.06 -17.20 7.63
C GLU A 80 15.12 -16.65 6.64
N GLY A 81 15.62 -15.44 6.93
CA GLY A 81 16.54 -14.73 6.03
C GLY A 81 15.91 -14.18 4.75
N GLY A 82 14.59 -14.21 4.65
CA GLY A 82 13.85 -13.60 3.55
C GLY A 82 13.99 -12.07 3.47
N PRO A 83 13.42 -11.44 2.43
CA PRO A 83 13.45 -10.00 2.31
C PRO A 83 12.70 -9.32 3.45
N THR A 84 13.10 -8.08 3.77
CA THR A 84 12.57 -7.33 4.90
C THR A 84 11.78 -6.09 4.47
N ILE A 85 10.86 -5.69 5.35
CA ILE A 85 10.16 -4.41 5.30
C ILE A 85 10.28 -3.78 6.68
N ASP A 86 10.77 -2.54 6.74
CA ASP A 86 10.84 -1.76 7.97
C ASP A 86 9.71 -0.74 8.02
N GLU A 87 9.03 -0.68 9.17
CA GLU A 87 7.84 0.13 9.36
C GLU A 87 7.88 0.91 10.68
N VAL A 88 7.16 2.03 10.71
CA VAL A 88 6.99 2.86 11.91
C VAL A 88 5.52 3.20 12.12
N LEU A 89 5.06 3.06 13.35
CA LEU A 89 3.74 3.41 13.82
C LEU A 89 3.62 4.92 14.02
N TYR A 90 2.58 5.59 13.48
CA TYR A 90 2.39 7.02 13.69
C TYR A 90 0.99 7.38 14.24
N LYS A 91 0.08 6.42 14.31
CA LYS A 91 -1.22 6.55 15.02
C LYS A 91 -1.63 5.21 15.58
N TYR A 92 -2.20 5.23 16.79
CA TYR A 92 -2.79 4.07 17.42
C TYR A 92 -4.00 4.47 18.28
N SER A 93 -5.05 3.69 18.23
CA SER A 93 -6.24 3.89 19.05
C SER A 93 -6.89 2.55 19.37
N THR A 94 -6.81 2.14 20.64
CA THR A 94 -7.53 0.96 21.14
C THR A 94 -9.03 1.18 21.07
N GLU A 95 -9.52 2.37 21.44
CA GLU A 95 -10.94 2.72 21.41
C GLU A 95 -11.56 2.60 20.01
N LYS A 96 -10.81 3.06 18.99
CA LYS A 96 -11.24 3.00 17.59
C LYS A 96 -10.82 1.71 16.89
N MET A 97 -10.14 0.81 17.61
CA MET A 97 -9.57 -0.42 17.05
C MET A 97 -8.85 -0.16 15.72
N SER A 98 -7.89 0.76 15.74
CA SER A 98 -7.20 1.20 14.52
C SER A 98 -5.78 1.62 14.77
N TYR A 99 -4.92 1.40 13.76
CA TYR A 99 -3.59 1.98 13.73
C TYR A 99 -3.17 2.40 12.33
N SER A 100 -2.21 3.33 12.26
CA SER A 100 -1.61 3.78 11.01
C SER A 100 -0.10 3.72 11.09
N TYR A 101 0.50 3.24 10.02
CA TYR A 101 1.94 3.07 9.90
C TYR A 101 2.44 3.47 8.52
N ARG A 102 3.73 3.61 8.39
CA ARG A 102 4.40 3.86 7.11
C ARG A 102 5.61 2.94 6.97
N ILE A 103 5.92 2.57 5.75
CA ILE A 103 7.17 1.90 5.42
C ILE A 103 8.29 2.95 5.46
N THR A 104 9.37 2.64 6.16
CA THR A 104 10.59 3.45 6.22
C THR A 104 11.65 2.90 5.29
N GLU A 105 11.70 1.58 5.10
CA GLU A 105 12.62 0.93 4.17
C GLU A 105 11.98 -0.33 3.56
N VAL A 106 12.07 -0.45 2.26
CA VAL A 106 11.75 -1.65 1.48
C VAL A 106 12.45 -1.58 0.13
N LYS A 107 12.93 -2.72 -0.36
CA LYS A 107 13.43 -2.83 -1.73
C LYS A 107 12.26 -2.88 -2.71
N VAL A 108 12.33 -2.11 -3.80
CA VAL A 108 11.24 -2.04 -4.80
C VAL A 108 11.00 -3.36 -5.53
N GLU A 109 11.98 -4.26 -5.54
CA GLU A 109 11.85 -5.63 -6.04
C GLU A 109 11.01 -6.51 -5.12
N VAL A 110 10.86 -6.14 -3.84
CA VAL A 110 10.06 -6.84 -2.84
C VAL A 110 8.63 -6.30 -2.84
N LEU A 111 8.51 -4.96 -2.79
CA LEU A 111 7.23 -4.27 -2.89
C LEU A 111 7.43 -3.00 -3.73
N PRO A 112 6.86 -2.93 -4.94
CA PRO A 112 7.17 -1.88 -5.92
C PRO A 112 6.50 -0.53 -5.59
N VAL A 113 6.74 -0.02 -4.38
CA VAL A 113 6.16 1.23 -3.86
C VAL A 113 7.21 2.14 -3.25
N THR A 114 6.88 3.43 -3.20
CA THR A 114 7.61 4.45 -2.44
C THR A 114 6.61 5.30 -1.65
N ASN A 115 7.10 5.95 -0.58
CA ASN A 115 6.30 6.83 0.28
C ASN A 115 4.96 6.20 0.70
N TYR A 116 5.03 4.94 1.14
CA TYR A 116 3.87 4.14 1.53
C TYR A 116 3.41 4.50 2.93
N SER A 117 2.09 4.61 3.09
CA SER A 117 1.41 4.70 4.37
C SER A 117 0.15 3.84 4.37
N SER A 118 -0.20 3.31 5.52
CA SER A 118 -1.34 2.42 5.67
C SER A 118 -2.15 2.71 6.91
N HIS A 119 -3.40 2.26 6.90
CA HIS A 119 -4.33 2.34 8.01
C HIS A 119 -5.18 1.07 8.08
N LEU A 120 -5.13 0.40 9.20
CA LEU A 120 -5.93 -0.79 9.52
C LEU A 120 -6.97 -0.41 10.57
N THR A 121 -8.22 -0.86 10.37
CA THR A 121 -9.32 -0.60 11.29
C THR A 121 -10.23 -1.82 11.37
N VAL A 122 -10.69 -2.13 12.59
CA VAL A 122 -11.75 -3.11 12.84
C VAL A 122 -13.00 -2.35 13.29
N LYS A 123 -14.13 -2.63 12.67
CA LYS A 123 -15.42 -1.97 12.95
C LYS A 123 -16.50 -3.02 13.22
N PRO A 124 -17.50 -2.72 14.07
CA PRO A 124 -18.67 -3.57 14.13
C PRO A 124 -19.41 -3.55 12.79
N ARG A 125 -20.03 -4.67 12.45
CA ARG A 125 -20.83 -4.86 11.26
C ARG A 125 -22.33 -4.92 11.65
N ASP A 126 -23.19 -4.34 10.83
CA ASP A 126 -24.63 -4.49 10.97
C ASP A 126 -25.01 -5.97 10.81
N GLY A 127 -25.75 -6.50 11.78
CA GLY A 127 -26.12 -7.92 11.83
C GLY A 127 -25.11 -8.83 12.55
N GLY A 128 -24.08 -8.26 13.17
CA GLY A 128 -23.07 -8.97 13.98
C GLY A 128 -21.79 -9.26 13.21
N GLY A 129 -20.73 -9.58 13.97
CA GLY A 129 -19.38 -9.76 13.43
C GLY A 129 -18.65 -8.44 13.18
N SER A 130 -17.59 -8.49 12.41
CA SER A 130 -16.69 -7.37 12.17
C SER A 130 -16.45 -7.11 10.69
N LEU A 131 -16.24 -5.83 10.36
CA LEU A 131 -15.64 -5.36 9.11
C LEU A 131 -14.21 -4.95 9.39
N VAL A 132 -13.26 -5.62 8.76
CA VAL A 132 -11.83 -5.24 8.75
C VAL A 132 -11.56 -4.44 7.49
N GLU A 133 -11.06 -3.22 7.65
CA GLU A 133 -10.73 -2.32 6.54
C GLU A 133 -9.24 -2.02 6.55
N TRP A 134 -8.57 -2.29 5.44
CA TRP A 134 -7.15 -2.00 5.26
C TRP A 134 -6.96 -1.04 4.09
N ARG A 135 -6.47 0.17 4.38
CA ARG A 135 -6.28 1.24 3.40
C ARG A 135 -4.81 1.54 3.22
N GLY A 136 -4.39 1.73 1.97
CA GLY A 136 -3.03 2.13 1.60
C GLY A 136 -3.02 3.39 0.75
N ALA A 137 -1.93 4.16 0.88
CA ALA A 137 -1.62 5.28 0.00
C ALA A 137 -0.11 5.31 -0.27
N PHE A 138 0.27 5.30 -1.55
CA PHE A 138 1.66 5.12 -1.97
C PHE A 138 1.89 5.69 -3.38
N TYR A 139 3.14 5.76 -3.78
CA TYR A 139 3.53 5.96 -5.18
C TYR A 139 4.17 4.66 -5.69
N ARG A 140 4.22 4.49 -7.02
CA ARG A 140 4.93 3.39 -7.66
C ARG A 140 6.42 3.38 -7.31
N GLY A 141 7.07 2.23 -7.47
CA GLY A 141 8.50 2.03 -7.17
C GLY A 141 9.45 2.85 -8.04
N TYR A 142 9.04 3.18 -9.27
CA TYR A 142 9.84 4.00 -10.20
C TYR A 142 9.38 5.46 -10.21
N PRO A 143 10.22 6.41 -9.73
CA PRO A 143 9.80 7.81 -9.55
C PRO A 143 9.80 8.65 -10.82
N ASN A 144 10.48 8.20 -11.89
CA ASN A 144 10.61 8.95 -13.15
C ASN A 144 9.50 8.59 -14.16
N ASN A 145 9.49 9.28 -15.30
CA ASN A 145 8.63 8.95 -16.43
C ASN A 145 9.06 7.61 -17.05
N ASP A 146 8.13 6.99 -17.79
CA ASP A 146 8.35 5.74 -18.52
C ASP A 146 8.86 4.58 -17.60
N PRO A 147 8.08 4.23 -16.54
CA PRO A 147 8.46 3.15 -15.65
C PRO A 147 8.49 1.80 -16.40
N PRO A 148 9.42 0.91 -16.05
CA PRO A 148 9.33 -0.47 -16.47
C PRO A 148 8.04 -1.10 -15.92
N GLU A 149 7.55 -2.16 -16.57
CA GLU A 149 6.23 -2.76 -16.27
C GLU A 149 6.12 -3.18 -14.81
N GLU A 150 7.17 -3.76 -14.25
CA GLU A 150 7.23 -4.25 -12.87
C GLU A 150 7.28 -3.14 -11.79
N LEU A 151 7.52 -1.88 -12.17
CA LEU A 151 7.62 -0.74 -11.26
C LEU A 151 6.63 0.38 -11.58
N ASN A 152 5.64 0.12 -12.43
CA ASN A 152 4.61 1.07 -12.80
C ASN A 152 3.47 1.15 -11.76
N ASP A 153 2.48 2.03 -11.99
CA ASP A 153 1.34 2.21 -11.09
C ASP A 153 0.49 0.93 -10.97
N ALA A 154 0.32 0.17 -12.06
CA ALA A 154 -0.46 -1.08 -12.06
C ALA A 154 0.22 -2.15 -11.22
N ALA A 155 1.53 -2.32 -11.36
CA ALA A 155 2.33 -3.25 -10.56
C ALA A 155 2.26 -2.90 -9.05
N ALA A 156 2.41 -1.62 -8.71
CA ALA A 156 2.30 -1.14 -7.33
C ALA A 156 0.91 -1.43 -6.73
N ILE A 157 -0.16 -1.13 -7.47
CA ILE A 157 -1.55 -1.39 -7.04
C ILE A 157 -1.77 -2.90 -6.86
N ALA A 158 -1.36 -3.73 -7.82
CA ALA A 158 -1.53 -5.17 -7.77
C ALA A 158 -0.78 -5.78 -6.56
N ALA A 159 0.48 -5.39 -6.34
CA ALA A 159 1.29 -5.88 -5.24
C ALA A 159 0.70 -5.53 -3.87
N VAL A 160 0.34 -4.27 -3.64
CA VAL A 160 -0.24 -3.86 -2.35
C VAL A 160 -1.63 -4.48 -2.13
N THR A 161 -2.46 -4.57 -3.18
CA THR A 161 -3.76 -5.24 -3.11
C THR A 161 -3.59 -6.70 -2.75
N GLY A 162 -2.63 -7.41 -3.36
CA GLY A 162 -2.34 -8.82 -3.08
C GLY A 162 -1.90 -9.05 -1.64
N VAL A 163 -1.04 -8.17 -1.10
CA VAL A 163 -0.64 -8.21 0.32
C VAL A 163 -1.86 -8.06 1.24
N TYR A 164 -2.71 -7.05 1.01
CA TYR A 164 -3.88 -6.83 1.85
C TYR A 164 -4.88 -7.98 1.76
N GLN A 165 -5.13 -8.45 0.55
CA GLN A 165 -6.07 -9.54 0.32
C GLN A 165 -5.61 -10.82 1.04
N ALA A 166 -4.33 -11.20 0.91
CA ALA A 166 -3.79 -12.38 1.58
C ALA A 166 -3.95 -12.32 3.11
N GLY A 167 -3.70 -11.15 3.71
CA GLY A 167 -3.89 -10.96 5.16
C GLY A 167 -5.37 -11.03 5.57
N LEU A 168 -6.25 -10.37 4.81
CA LEU A 168 -7.68 -10.37 5.09
C LEU A 168 -8.33 -11.74 4.86
N ASP A 169 -7.91 -12.49 3.84
CA ASP A 169 -8.36 -13.85 3.59
C ASP A 169 -7.98 -14.78 4.75
N ALA A 170 -6.79 -14.63 5.32
CA ALA A 170 -6.37 -15.38 6.50
C ALA A 170 -7.23 -15.06 7.74
N LEU A 171 -7.71 -13.82 7.88
CA LEU A 171 -8.66 -13.47 8.94
C LEU A 171 -10.03 -14.11 8.70
N VAL A 172 -10.51 -14.17 7.46
CA VAL A 172 -11.76 -14.87 7.11
C VAL A 172 -11.63 -16.36 7.38
N GLU A 173 -10.49 -16.97 7.06
CA GLU A 173 -10.22 -18.38 7.37
C GLU A 173 -10.22 -18.64 8.89
N ARG A 174 -9.61 -17.75 9.66
CA ARG A 174 -9.49 -17.86 11.12
C ARG A 174 -10.80 -17.65 11.87
N PHE A 175 -11.60 -16.66 11.48
CA PHE A 175 -12.77 -16.19 12.21
C PHE A 175 -14.10 -16.55 11.56
N GLY A 176 -14.07 -17.16 10.37
CA GLY A 176 -15.25 -17.50 9.59
C GLY A 176 -15.88 -16.32 8.86
N ALA A 177 -16.59 -16.61 7.78
CA ALA A 177 -17.40 -15.62 7.09
C ALA A 177 -18.73 -15.41 7.84
N PRO A 178 -19.31 -14.19 7.84
CA PRO A 178 -20.59 -13.94 8.46
C PRO A 178 -21.71 -14.79 7.83
N GLY A 179 -22.54 -15.44 8.66
CA GLY A 179 -23.69 -16.20 8.21
C GLY A 179 -23.38 -17.58 7.63
N SER A 180 -22.17 -18.10 7.87
CA SER A 180 -21.80 -19.50 7.59
C SER A 180 -22.24 -20.46 8.69
#